data_fa544ff272f924ceeece9d32d7a5c526
#
_entry.id   fa544ff272f924ceeece9d32d7a5c526
#
_cell.length_a   1.000
_cell.length_b   1.000
_cell.length_c   1.000
_cell.angle_alpha   90.00
_cell.angle_beta   90.00
_cell.angle_gamma   90.00
#
_symmetry.space_group_name_H-M   'P 1'
#
loop_
_entity.id
_entity.type
_entity.pdbx_description
1 polymer ?
#
loop_
_entity_poly.entity_id
_entity_poly.type
_entity_poly.pdbx_seq_one_letter_code
_entity_poly.pdbx_strand_id
1 'polypeptide(L)'
;MRTNLFRVVAGTALLAATAAPLMAHHSFAAEFDVNKPVTIKGSVVKMDWINPHSWIHIDVKGPDGKVERWAVEGGAPNSLLRRGWTKNSLPYGIEITVEGFQAKDGSYRANGRDITFPDGTRLFVGSTGTGAPEKEKEKER
;
A
#
# COMPACT_ATOMS: atom_id res chain seq x y z
N MET A 1 -51.17 -23.03 -4.79
CA MET A 1 -50.62 -21.68 -4.87
C MET A 1 -49.54 -21.36 -3.80
N ARG A 2 -49.54 -22.00 -2.64
CA ARG A 2 -48.56 -21.71 -1.57
C ARG A 2 -47.12 -22.18 -1.84
N THR A 3 -46.91 -23.23 -2.62
CA THR A 3 -45.58 -23.81 -2.90
C THR A 3 -44.72 -23.00 -3.86
N ASN A 4 -45.33 -22.21 -4.74
CA ASN A 4 -44.60 -21.41 -5.71
C ASN A 4 -44.03 -20.11 -5.09
N LEU A 5 -44.72 -19.57 -4.08
CA LEU A 5 -44.25 -18.36 -3.37
C LEU A 5 -42.97 -18.63 -2.56
N PHE A 6 -42.90 -19.80 -1.91
CA PHE A 6 -41.68 -20.19 -1.16
C PHE A 6 -40.48 -20.42 -2.06
N ARG A 7 -40.67 -20.93 -3.28
CA ARG A 7 -39.57 -21.12 -4.24
C ARG A 7 -39.06 -19.80 -4.79
N VAL A 8 -39.94 -18.82 -5.00
CA VAL A 8 -39.54 -17.48 -5.47
C VAL A 8 -38.80 -16.72 -4.36
N VAL A 9 -39.29 -16.78 -3.12
CA VAL A 9 -38.63 -16.13 -1.98
C VAL A 9 -37.26 -16.76 -1.67
N ALA A 10 -37.13 -18.09 -1.76
CA ALA A 10 -35.84 -18.76 -1.58
C ALA A 10 -34.84 -18.42 -2.70
N GLY A 11 -35.30 -18.29 -3.94
CA GLY A 11 -34.47 -17.90 -5.08
C GLY A 11 -33.98 -16.46 -4.99
N THR A 12 -34.82 -15.53 -4.57
CA THR A 12 -34.42 -14.12 -4.36
C THR A 12 -33.50 -13.92 -3.16
N ALA A 13 -33.71 -14.69 -2.08
CA ALA A 13 -32.80 -14.64 -0.93
C ALA A 13 -31.40 -15.18 -1.27
N LEU A 14 -31.32 -16.20 -2.13
CA LEU A 14 -30.01 -16.73 -2.58
C LEU A 14 -29.28 -15.77 -3.50
N LEU A 15 -29.98 -15.03 -4.37
CA LEU A 15 -29.37 -13.99 -5.20
C LEU A 15 -28.91 -12.78 -4.39
N ALA A 16 -29.63 -12.41 -3.33
CA ALA A 16 -29.24 -11.30 -2.46
C ALA A 16 -28.00 -11.62 -1.60
N ALA A 17 -27.78 -12.89 -1.28
CA ALA A 17 -26.60 -13.33 -0.51
C ALA A 17 -25.29 -13.31 -1.32
N THR A 18 -25.36 -13.25 -2.65
CA THR A 18 -24.17 -13.18 -3.53
C THR A 18 -23.72 -11.75 -3.83
N ALA A 19 -24.47 -10.74 -3.42
CA ALA A 19 -24.04 -9.34 -3.48
C ALA A 19 -23.26 -8.95 -2.23
N ALA A 20 -22.30 -9.79 -1.78
CA ALA A 20 -21.23 -9.29 -0.95
C ALA A 20 -20.52 -8.19 -1.73
N PRO A 21 -20.33 -6.96 -1.18
CA PRO A 21 -19.54 -5.98 -1.86
C PRO A 21 -18.16 -6.61 -2.06
N LEU A 22 -17.84 -6.91 -3.31
CA LEU A 22 -16.46 -7.08 -3.73
C LEU A 22 -15.82 -5.73 -3.42
N MET A 23 -15.34 -5.57 -2.19
CA MET A 23 -14.38 -4.54 -1.87
C MET A 23 -13.26 -4.79 -2.86
N ALA A 24 -13.30 -4.04 -3.95
CA ALA A 24 -12.22 -4.01 -4.91
C ALA A 24 -11.01 -3.48 -4.15
N HIS A 25 -10.27 -4.39 -3.52
CA HIS A 25 -8.88 -4.12 -3.23
C HIS A 25 -8.27 -3.86 -4.58
N HIS A 26 -7.97 -2.59 -4.85
CA HIS A 26 -7.15 -2.24 -5.99
C HIS A 26 -5.97 -3.18 -5.95
N SER A 27 -5.92 -4.13 -6.88
CA SER A 27 -4.80 -5.06 -6.88
C SER A 27 -3.55 -4.24 -7.19
N PHE A 28 -2.43 -4.55 -6.56
CA PHE A 28 -1.14 -3.95 -6.89
C PHE A 28 -0.96 -3.82 -8.41
N ALA A 29 -1.24 -4.90 -9.14
CA ALA A 29 -1.11 -4.97 -10.58
C ALA A 29 -2.02 -4.02 -11.37
N ALA A 30 -3.06 -3.46 -10.77
CA ALA A 30 -3.91 -2.46 -11.44
C ALA A 30 -3.25 -1.07 -11.45
N GLU A 31 -2.53 -0.71 -10.40
CA GLU A 31 -2.00 0.65 -10.21
C GLU A 31 -0.48 0.73 -10.35
N PHE A 32 0.26 -0.29 -9.92
CA PHE A 32 1.72 -0.28 -9.84
C PHE A 32 2.37 -1.26 -10.80
N ASP A 33 3.60 -0.96 -11.20
CA ASP A 33 4.36 -1.75 -12.16
C ASP A 33 5.53 -2.47 -11.47
N VAL A 34 5.44 -3.80 -11.38
CA VAL A 34 6.50 -4.64 -10.84
C VAL A 34 7.84 -4.50 -11.57
N ASN A 35 7.78 -4.10 -12.86
CA ASN A 35 8.98 -3.91 -13.68
C ASN A 35 9.55 -2.48 -13.57
N LYS A 36 8.96 -1.64 -12.71
CA LYS A 36 9.46 -0.31 -12.38
C LYS A 36 9.82 -0.19 -10.89
N PRO A 37 10.82 -0.94 -10.41
CA PRO A 37 11.32 -0.75 -9.05
C PRO A 37 11.89 0.66 -8.91
N VAL A 38 11.61 1.28 -7.76
CA VAL A 38 12.14 2.60 -7.42
C VAL A 38 12.82 2.58 -6.05
N THR A 39 13.89 3.33 -5.95
CA THR A 39 14.54 3.68 -4.68
C THR A 39 14.60 5.18 -4.61
N ILE A 40 13.81 5.76 -3.73
CA ILE A 40 13.66 7.21 -3.59
C ILE A 40 14.07 7.64 -2.19
N LYS A 41 14.87 8.73 -2.12
CA LYS A 41 15.33 9.32 -0.88
C LYS A 41 14.74 10.71 -0.74
N GLY A 42 14.14 11.00 0.41
CA GLY A 42 13.51 12.30 0.62
C GLY A 42 13.12 12.54 2.06
N SER A 43 12.61 13.74 2.30
CA SER A 43 12.16 14.19 3.61
C SER A 43 10.67 13.96 3.77
N VAL A 44 10.26 13.37 4.90
CA VAL A 44 8.85 13.13 5.21
C VAL A 44 8.12 14.45 5.40
N VAL A 45 6.98 14.57 4.72
CA VAL A 45 6.07 15.71 4.88
C VAL A 45 4.94 15.35 5.84
N LYS A 46 4.35 14.18 5.65
CA LYS A 46 3.29 13.65 6.52
C LYS A 46 3.08 12.17 6.26
N MET A 47 2.42 11.52 7.21
CA MET A 47 1.87 10.18 7.06
C MET A 47 0.36 10.23 7.31
N ASP A 48 -0.42 9.86 6.30
CA ASP A 48 -1.87 9.67 6.44
C ASP A 48 -2.12 8.25 6.96
N TRP A 49 -2.54 8.16 8.21
CA TRP A 49 -2.80 6.89 8.91
C TRP A 49 -4.26 6.50 8.78
N ILE A 50 -4.63 6.02 7.58
CA ILE A 50 -6.02 5.76 7.18
C ILE A 50 -6.20 4.35 6.60
N ASN A 51 -7.44 3.85 6.62
CA ASN A 51 -7.83 2.62 5.92
C ASN A 51 -8.33 2.95 4.49
N PRO A 52 -8.19 2.04 3.55
CA PRO A 52 -7.58 0.71 3.65
C PRO A 52 -6.05 0.71 3.60
N HIS A 53 -5.42 1.82 3.19
CA HIS A 53 -3.98 1.96 3.00
C HIS A 53 -3.49 3.26 3.63
N SER A 54 -2.37 3.17 4.38
CA SER A 54 -1.65 4.35 4.82
C SER A 54 -0.89 4.98 3.67
N TRP A 55 -0.66 6.30 3.72
CA TRP A 55 0.11 7.02 2.72
C TRP A 55 1.20 7.84 3.36
N ILE A 56 2.41 7.73 2.81
CA ILE A 56 3.57 8.52 3.24
C ILE A 56 3.87 9.53 2.14
N HIS A 57 3.86 10.81 2.49
CA HIS A 57 4.21 11.89 1.56
C HIS A 57 5.63 12.34 1.85
N ILE A 58 6.47 12.32 0.83
CA ILE A 58 7.89 12.72 0.92
C ILE A 58 8.22 13.72 -0.16
N ASP A 59 9.09 14.66 0.17
CA ASP A 59 9.70 15.59 -0.77
C ASP A 59 11.05 15.04 -1.22
N VAL A 60 11.17 14.76 -2.51
CA VAL A 60 12.35 14.21 -3.15
C VAL A 60 12.98 15.26 -4.03
N LYS A 61 14.26 15.53 -3.85
CA LYS A 61 15.00 16.46 -4.69
C LYS A 61 15.45 15.76 -5.96
N GLY A 62 14.91 16.17 -7.10
CA GLY A 62 15.27 15.64 -8.41
C GLY A 62 16.67 16.09 -8.87
N PRO A 63 17.18 15.51 -9.98
CA PRO A 63 18.50 15.83 -10.54
C PRO A 63 18.65 17.29 -10.96
N ASP A 64 17.54 17.95 -11.34
CA ASP A 64 17.46 19.35 -11.72
C ASP A 64 17.34 20.32 -10.51
N GLY A 65 17.37 19.78 -9.29
CA GLY A 65 17.19 20.53 -8.05
C GLY A 65 15.74 20.86 -7.69
N LYS A 66 14.78 20.52 -8.54
CA LYS A 66 13.35 20.67 -8.24
C LYS A 66 12.91 19.62 -7.23
N VAL A 67 11.97 20.03 -6.39
CA VAL A 67 11.35 19.13 -5.40
C VAL A 67 10.13 18.48 -6.03
N GLU A 68 10.12 17.15 -5.99
CA GLU A 68 9.02 16.30 -6.43
C GLU A 68 8.34 15.72 -5.21
N ARG A 69 7.02 15.93 -5.08
CA ARG A 69 6.24 15.33 -4.01
C ARG A 69 5.79 13.94 -4.39
N TRP A 70 6.32 12.95 -3.70
CA TRP A 70 5.93 11.55 -3.87
C TRP A 70 4.88 11.14 -2.83
N ALA A 71 3.91 10.31 -3.26
CA ALA A 71 2.96 9.64 -2.39
C ALA A 71 3.24 8.14 -2.41
N VAL A 72 3.64 7.60 -1.26
CA VAL A 72 4.00 6.20 -1.08
C VAL A 72 2.89 5.48 -0.35
N GLU A 73 2.27 4.52 -1.03
CA GLU A 73 1.26 3.65 -0.43
C GLU A 73 1.91 2.61 0.48
N GLY A 74 1.41 2.50 1.68
CA GLY A 74 1.78 1.48 2.66
C GLY A 74 0.63 0.54 2.98
N GLY A 75 0.85 -0.34 3.94
CA GLY A 75 -0.17 -1.24 4.45
C GLY A 75 -1.26 -0.52 5.26
N ALA A 76 -2.31 -1.27 5.58
CA ALA A 76 -3.35 -0.80 6.47
C ALA A 76 -2.79 -0.52 7.88
N PRO A 77 -3.32 0.49 8.61
CA PRO A 77 -2.84 0.86 9.94
C PRO A 77 -2.68 -0.32 10.91
N ASN A 78 -3.68 -1.20 10.98
CA ASN A 78 -3.62 -2.36 11.87
C ASN A 78 -2.52 -3.37 11.51
N SER A 79 -2.20 -3.49 10.21
CA SER A 79 -1.11 -4.35 9.75
C SER A 79 0.24 -3.75 10.08
N LEU A 80 0.37 -2.44 9.95
CA LEU A 80 1.58 -1.70 10.27
C LEU A 80 1.86 -1.71 11.79
N LEU A 81 0.83 -1.53 12.62
CA LEU A 81 0.96 -1.62 14.10
C LEU A 81 1.57 -2.96 14.52
N ARG A 82 1.12 -4.08 13.94
CA ARG A 82 1.67 -5.41 14.25
C ARG A 82 3.12 -5.58 13.85
N ARG A 83 3.65 -4.69 13.00
CA ARG A 83 5.05 -4.69 12.53
C ARG A 83 5.91 -3.62 13.19
N GLY A 84 5.40 -3.01 14.26
CA GLY A 84 6.12 -2.00 15.03
C GLY A 84 5.98 -0.57 14.53
N TRP A 85 5.15 -0.33 13.51
CA TRP A 85 4.82 1.02 13.08
C TRP A 85 3.81 1.68 14.00
N THR A 86 3.91 2.99 14.14
CA THR A 86 2.90 3.85 14.76
C THR A 86 2.64 5.05 13.86
N LYS A 87 1.57 5.78 14.13
CA LYS A 87 1.29 7.04 13.42
C LYS A 87 2.41 8.10 13.60
N ASN A 88 3.29 7.93 14.60
CA ASN A 88 4.38 8.84 14.91
C ASN A 88 5.76 8.31 14.48
N SER A 89 5.81 7.17 13.78
CA SER A 89 7.07 6.56 13.35
C SER A 89 7.86 7.41 12.34
N LEU A 90 7.14 8.27 11.60
CA LEU A 90 7.72 9.16 10.59
C LEU A 90 7.42 10.63 10.94
N PRO A 91 8.23 11.25 11.80
CA PRO A 91 8.07 12.68 12.10
C PRO A 91 8.39 13.54 10.87
N TYR A 92 7.76 14.72 10.80
CA TYR A 92 8.03 15.70 9.74
C TYR A 92 9.52 16.00 9.62
N GLY A 93 10.01 16.02 8.38
CA GLY A 93 11.39 16.37 8.06
C GLY A 93 12.41 15.25 8.22
N ILE A 94 12.04 14.09 8.77
CA ILE A 94 12.97 12.95 8.80
C ILE A 94 13.30 12.51 7.37
N GLU A 95 14.59 12.30 7.09
CA GLU A 95 15.04 11.78 5.81
C GLU A 95 14.93 10.26 5.79
N ILE A 96 14.27 9.69 4.79
CA ILE A 96 14.11 8.25 4.63
C ILE A 96 14.47 7.84 3.21
N THR A 97 14.83 6.57 3.07
CA THR A 97 14.91 5.91 1.76
C THR A 97 13.79 4.91 1.63
N VAL A 98 13.01 5.02 0.56
CA VAL A 98 11.88 4.14 0.25
C VAL A 98 12.25 3.26 -0.94
N GLU A 99 12.10 1.95 -0.78
CA GLU A 99 12.12 0.99 -1.86
C GLU A 99 10.69 0.54 -2.17
N GLY A 100 10.36 0.45 -3.44
CA GLY A 100 9.02 0.06 -3.86
C GLY A 100 8.88 -0.01 -5.38
N PHE A 101 7.67 0.18 -5.87
CA PHE A 101 7.34 0.09 -7.29
C PHE A 101 6.53 1.30 -7.72
N GLN A 102 6.91 1.92 -8.83
CA GLN A 102 6.27 3.12 -9.33
C GLN A 102 4.87 2.82 -9.91
N ALA A 103 4.00 3.81 -9.87
CA ALA A 103 2.72 3.77 -10.54
C ALA A 103 2.89 3.61 -12.07
N LYS A 104 1.99 2.84 -12.70
CA LYS A 104 2.00 2.56 -14.14
C LYS A 104 1.87 3.80 -15.00
N ASP A 105 1.14 4.80 -14.52
CA ASP A 105 0.92 6.06 -15.21
C ASP A 105 2.16 6.99 -15.20
N GLY A 106 3.24 6.59 -14.51
CA GLY A 106 4.48 7.35 -14.40
C GLY A 106 4.41 8.52 -13.43
N SER A 107 3.32 8.68 -12.69
CA SER A 107 3.21 9.70 -11.64
C SER A 107 4.19 9.46 -10.49
N TYR A 108 4.37 10.48 -9.64
CA TYR A 108 5.18 10.42 -8.42
C TYR A 108 4.43 9.66 -7.30
N ARG A 109 4.00 8.46 -7.62
CA ARG A 109 3.34 7.53 -6.70
C ARG A 109 4.09 6.21 -6.72
N ALA A 110 4.20 5.58 -5.56
CA ALA A 110 4.80 4.26 -5.44
C ALA A 110 4.03 3.39 -4.44
N ASN A 111 4.03 2.09 -4.66
CA ASN A 111 3.71 1.12 -3.62
C ASN A 111 4.99 0.86 -2.82
N GLY A 112 5.01 1.26 -1.56
CA GLY A 112 6.15 1.11 -0.67
C GLY A 112 6.31 -0.34 -0.23
N ARG A 113 7.56 -0.81 -0.21
CA ARG A 113 7.91 -2.11 0.34
C ARG A 113 8.72 -1.98 1.62
N ASP A 114 9.86 -1.33 1.53
CA ASP A 114 10.78 -1.16 2.66
C ASP A 114 11.12 0.32 2.85
N ILE A 115 11.26 0.73 4.09
CA ILE A 115 11.75 2.05 4.47
C ILE A 115 13.01 1.87 5.29
N THR A 116 14.08 2.58 4.88
CA THR A 116 15.33 2.69 5.63
C THR A 116 15.39 4.05 6.28
N PHE A 117 15.60 4.06 7.60
CA PHE A 117 15.74 5.24 8.44
C PHE A 117 17.20 5.75 8.44
N PRO A 118 17.46 6.99 8.93
CA PRO A 118 18.82 7.53 8.98
C PRO A 118 19.81 6.72 9.81
N ASP A 119 19.35 6.00 10.83
CA ASP A 119 20.15 5.12 11.68
C ASP A 119 20.45 3.75 11.06
N GLY A 120 19.97 3.50 9.83
CA GLY A 120 20.08 2.24 9.12
C GLY A 120 19.00 1.21 9.47
N THR A 121 18.12 1.51 10.41
CA THR A 121 16.96 0.66 10.70
C THR A 121 16.08 0.53 9.46
N ARG A 122 15.64 -0.70 9.17
CA ARG A 122 14.81 -1.00 8.02
C ARG A 122 13.51 -1.64 8.47
N LEU A 123 12.39 -1.09 8.03
CA LEU A 123 11.05 -1.60 8.33
C LEU A 123 10.26 -1.84 7.04
N PHE A 124 9.57 -2.98 7.00
CA PHE A 124 8.63 -3.29 5.94
C PHE A 124 7.36 -2.46 6.12
N VAL A 125 7.02 -1.64 5.13
CA VAL A 125 5.82 -0.78 5.12
C VAL A 125 4.72 -1.32 4.22
N GLY A 126 5.02 -2.31 3.39
CA GLY A 126 4.11 -2.84 2.38
C GLY A 126 2.89 -3.53 2.96
N SER A 127 1.94 -3.84 2.09
CA SER A 127 0.76 -4.63 2.41
C SER A 127 0.98 -6.08 1.95
N THR A 128 0.76 -7.04 2.85
CA THR A 128 0.71 -8.45 2.47
C THR A 128 -0.60 -8.73 1.73
N GLY A 129 -0.52 -9.51 0.64
CA GLY A 129 -1.70 -9.89 -0.13
C GLY A 129 -2.14 -8.91 -1.21
N THR A 130 -1.36 -7.86 -1.48
CA THR A 130 -1.62 -6.94 -2.60
C THR A 130 -1.16 -7.49 -3.95
N GLY A 131 -0.41 -8.59 -3.96
CA GLY A 131 0.24 -9.14 -5.16
C GLY A 131 1.56 -8.47 -5.51
N ALA A 132 2.06 -7.55 -4.66
CA ALA A 132 3.42 -7.05 -4.78
C ALA A 132 4.42 -8.19 -4.56
N PRO A 133 5.51 -8.28 -5.35
CA PRO A 133 6.50 -9.33 -5.17
C PRO A 133 7.12 -9.25 -3.77
N GLU A 134 7.07 -10.35 -3.04
CA GLU A 134 7.86 -10.50 -1.82
C GLU A 134 9.32 -10.76 -2.20
N LYS A 135 10.27 -10.17 -1.46
CA LYS A 135 11.67 -10.62 -1.57
C LYS A 135 11.70 -12.11 -1.21
N GLU A 136 12.22 -12.93 -2.11
CA GLU A 136 12.66 -14.26 -1.71
C GLU A 136 13.54 -14.10 -0.47
N LYS A 137 13.17 -14.83 0.61
CA LYS A 137 14.02 -14.90 1.78
C LYS A 137 15.36 -15.44 1.28
N GLU A 138 16.36 -14.56 1.23
CA GLU A 138 17.73 -14.98 1.00
C GLU A 138 18.01 -16.07 2.03
N LYS A 139 18.07 -17.31 1.56
CA LYS A 139 18.44 -18.45 2.40
C LYS A 139 19.85 -18.14 2.85
N GLU A 140 20.01 -17.73 4.10
CA GLU A 140 21.28 -17.83 4.78
C GLU A 140 21.75 -19.27 4.66
N ARG A 141 22.80 -19.45 3.87
CA ARG A 141 23.62 -20.66 3.83
C ARG A 141 24.76 -20.50 4.81
#